data_f1d1445e2c2844dd6b3a521a21f20454
#
_entry.id   f1d1445e2c2844dd6b3a521a21f20454
#
_cell.length_a   1.000
_cell.length_b   1.000
_cell.length_c   1.000
_cell.angle_alpha   90.00
_cell.angle_beta   90.00
_cell.angle_gamma   90.00
#
_symmetry.space_group_name_H-M   'P 1'
#
loop_
_entity.id
_entity.type
_entity.pdbx_description
1 polymer ?
#
loop_
_entity_poly.entity_id
_entity_poly.type
_entity_poly.pdbx_seq_one_letter_code
_entity_poly.pdbx_strand_id
1 'polypeptide(L)'
;VRYIMEPEYVSQQELKQENTMQQVEDAKDTESWTVDQSDGTMYFFLDENNGWRLVITDAAAGSRFYVMEKTMDGGSTWECINDDPFSGQLGVAEGLIFYDENFGVAGITGASQSYSRLYVTRDGGRTFEEMKLPMDLVSELPQIAIDCGFTVEDFDYLNMPEKEDDTLTITVTTDAAEKDGIVFQSTDYGATWEY
;
A
#
# COMPACT_ATOMS: atom_id res chain seq x y z
N VAL A 1 58.17 6.63 -2.87
CA VAL A 1 57.16 6.40 -3.91
C VAL A 1 55.82 6.50 -3.27
N ARG A 2 55.04 7.57 -3.51
CA ARG A 2 53.63 7.69 -3.09
C ARG A 2 52.81 7.04 -4.17
N TYR A 3 52.10 5.96 -3.83
CA TYR A 3 51.01 5.44 -4.64
C TYR A 3 49.80 6.37 -4.49
N ILE A 4 49.46 7.09 -5.56
CA ILE A 4 48.20 7.80 -5.69
C ILE A 4 47.22 6.72 -6.18
N MET A 5 46.27 6.26 -5.32
CA MET A 5 45.16 5.50 -5.78
C MET A 5 44.23 6.43 -6.55
N GLU A 6 44.03 6.17 -7.83
CA GLU A 6 43.01 6.87 -8.62
C GLU A 6 41.62 6.47 -8.02
N PRO A 7 40.73 7.43 -7.77
CA PRO A 7 39.39 7.08 -7.33
C PRO A 7 38.69 6.31 -8.45
N GLU A 8 38.14 5.14 -8.11
CA GLU A 8 37.27 4.40 -9.02
C GLU A 8 36.06 5.27 -9.36
N TYR A 9 35.91 5.58 -10.64
CA TYR A 9 34.79 6.38 -11.14
C TYR A 9 33.56 5.43 -11.32
N VAL A 10 32.63 5.47 -10.41
CA VAL A 10 31.34 4.77 -10.54
C VAL A 10 30.38 5.67 -11.33
N SER A 11 29.80 5.14 -12.39
CA SER A 11 28.86 5.90 -13.21
C SER A 11 27.55 6.18 -12.45
N GLN A 12 26.86 7.28 -12.80
CA GLN A 12 25.55 7.58 -12.20
C GLN A 12 24.50 6.49 -12.43
N GLN A 13 24.65 5.69 -13.49
CA GLN A 13 23.77 4.56 -13.75
C GLN A 13 24.06 3.38 -12.81
N GLU A 14 25.34 3.09 -12.54
CA GLU A 14 25.74 2.06 -11.57
C GLU A 14 25.30 2.43 -10.16
N LEU A 15 25.47 3.69 -9.74
CA LEU A 15 24.98 4.18 -8.45
C LEU A 15 23.45 4.09 -8.30
N LYS A 16 22.69 4.35 -9.39
CA LYS A 16 21.24 4.18 -9.38
C LYS A 16 20.85 2.71 -9.28
N GLN A 17 21.53 1.82 -10.00
CA GLN A 17 21.29 0.38 -9.92
C GLN A 17 21.61 -0.19 -8.54
N GLU A 18 22.74 0.19 -7.95
CA GLU A 18 23.13 -0.21 -6.59
C GLU A 18 22.11 0.28 -5.54
N ASN A 19 21.66 1.54 -5.64
CA ASN A 19 20.64 2.08 -4.76
C ASN A 19 19.30 1.34 -4.89
N THR A 20 18.87 1.03 -6.11
CA THR A 20 17.64 0.28 -6.34
C THR A 20 17.75 -1.15 -5.79
N MET A 21 18.88 -1.83 -5.99
CA MET A 21 19.11 -3.16 -5.44
C MET A 21 19.13 -3.14 -3.91
N GLN A 22 19.76 -2.14 -3.28
CA GLN A 22 19.78 -2.01 -1.82
C GLN A 22 18.36 -1.77 -1.27
N GLN A 23 17.56 -0.94 -1.91
CA GLN A 23 16.18 -0.68 -1.49
C GLN A 23 15.28 -1.92 -1.61
N VAL A 24 15.49 -2.75 -2.64
CA VAL A 24 14.79 -4.03 -2.79
C VAL A 24 15.22 -5.00 -1.69
N GLU A 25 16.50 -5.07 -1.34
CA GLU A 25 16.97 -5.91 -0.23
C GLU A 25 16.42 -5.42 1.13
N ASP A 26 16.41 -4.09 1.37
CA ASP A 26 15.83 -3.50 2.57
C ASP A 26 14.31 -3.78 2.66
N ALA A 27 13.60 -3.80 1.52
CA ALA A 27 12.18 -4.14 1.47
C ALA A 27 11.88 -5.60 1.83
N LYS A 28 12.78 -6.54 1.52
CA LYS A 28 12.61 -7.96 1.84
C LYS A 28 12.70 -8.29 3.33
N ASP A 29 13.36 -7.44 4.10
CA ASP A 29 13.55 -7.63 5.54
C ASP A 29 12.37 -7.09 6.38
N THR A 30 11.32 -6.57 5.73
CA THR A 30 10.18 -5.96 6.41
C THR A 30 8.89 -6.77 6.21
N GLU A 31 8.08 -6.88 7.26
CA GLU A 31 6.71 -7.43 7.19
C GLU A 31 5.69 -6.41 6.63
N SER A 32 6.17 -5.27 6.16
CA SER A 32 5.36 -4.18 5.64
C SER A 32 5.94 -3.65 4.32
N TRP A 33 5.19 -2.78 3.66
CA TRP A 33 5.67 -2.12 2.44
C TRP A 33 6.75 -1.09 2.73
N THR A 34 7.59 -0.85 1.72
CA THR A 34 8.59 0.23 1.71
C THR A 34 8.37 1.14 0.50
N VAL A 35 8.83 2.38 0.62
CA VAL A 35 8.69 3.39 -0.45
C VAL A 35 10.07 3.91 -0.83
N ASP A 36 10.41 3.79 -2.11
CA ASP A 36 11.57 4.45 -2.68
C ASP A 36 11.38 5.97 -2.67
N GLN A 37 12.17 6.67 -1.88
CA GLN A 37 12.08 8.12 -1.73
C GLN A 37 12.54 8.87 -2.99
N SER A 38 13.20 8.22 -3.93
CA SER A 38 13.71 8.85 -5.15
C SER A 38 12.65 8.99 -6.24
N ASP A 39 11.73 8.02 -6.35
CA ASP A 39 10.70 8.00 -7.39
C ASP A 39 9.28 7.71 -6.87
N GLY A 40 9.15 7.36 -5.59
CA GLY A 40 7.88 7.07 -4.94
C GLY A 40 7.31 5.68 -5.25
N THR A 41 8.10 4.77 -5.84
CA THR A 41 7.70 3.38 -6.04
C THR A 41 7.51 2.70 -4.69
N MET A 42 6.39 2.01 -4.51
CA MET A 42 6.06 1.27 -3.29
C MET A 42 6.27 -0.23 -3.52
N TYR A 43 7.01 -0.88 -2.64
CA TYR A 43 7.36 -2.30 -2.71
C TYR A 43 6.76 -3.07 -1.55
N PHE A 44 6.35 -4.31 -1.83
CA PHE A 44 6.03 -5.32 -0.83
C PHE A 44 6.60 -6.67 -1.27
N PHE A 45 7.28 -7.37 -0.37
CA PHE A 45 7.78 -8.72 -0.59
C PHE A 45 7.10 -9.68 0.39
N LEU A 46 6.49 -10.74 -0.15
CA LEU A 46 5.92 -11.83 0.63
C LEU A 46 6.99 -12.79 1.13
N ASP A 47 8.02 -12.99 0.30
CA ASP A 47 9.20 -13.81 0.57
C ASP A 47 10.41 -13.33 -0.26
N GLU A 48 11.52 -14.07 -0.21
CA GLU A 48 12.76 -13.71 -0.92
C GLU A 48 12.60 -13.60 -2.45
N ASN A 49 11.61 -14.28 -3.04
CA ASN A 49 11.42 -14.33 -4.49
C ASN A 49 10.18 -13.55 -4.96
N ASN A 50 9.10 -13.64 -4.19
CA ASN A 50 7.80 -13.11 -4.59
C ASN A 50 7.58 -11.72 -4.03
N GLY A 51 7.39 -10.75 -4.92
CA GLY A 51 7.14 -9.36 -4.53
C GLY A 51 6.26 -8.63 -5.54
N TRP A 52 5.69 -7.54 -5.10
CA TRP A 52 4.88 -6.62 -5.88
C TRP A 52 5.38 -5.20 -5.70
N ARG A 53 5.13 -4.36 -6.69
CA ARG A 53 5.38 -2.93 -6.57
C ARG A 53 4.33 -2.11 -7.31
N LEU A 54 4.01 -0.95 -6.73
CA LEU A 54 3.23 0.11 -7.36
C LEU A 54 4.21 1.13 -7.94
N VAL A 55 4.23 1.23 -9.27
CA VAL A 55 5.10 2.14 -10.00
C VAL A 55 4.29 3.32 -10.51
N ILE A 56 4.79 4.54 -10.31
CA ILE A 56 4.16 5.75 -10.80
C ILE A 56 4.43 5.87 -12.29
N THR A 57 3.36 5.97 -13.10
CA THR A 57 3.46 6.14 -14.56
C THR A 57 3.19 7.56 -15.01
N ASP A 58 2.36 8.30 -14.26
CA ASP A 58 2.05 9.70 -14.52
C ASP A 58 1.72 10.43 -13.21
N ALA A 59 1.90 11.74 -13.20
CA ALA A 59 1.61 12.57 -12.05
C ALA A 59 1.05 13.94 -12.49
N ALA A 60 -0.07 14.33 -11.90
CA ALA A 60 -0.72 15.61 -12.16
C ALA A 60 -1.27 16.22 -10.86
N ALA A 61 -0.92 17.47 -10.57
CA ALA A 61 -1.46 18.25 -9.45
C ALA A 61 -1.37 17.55 -8.08
N GLY A 62 -0.29 16.78 -7.84
CA GLY A 62 -0.08 16.03 -6.59
C GLY A 62 -0.71 14.64 -6.58
N SER A 63 -1.53 14.29 -7.56
CA SER A 63 -2.10 12.96 -7.76
C SER A 63 -1.25 12.16 -8.73
N ARG A 64 -1.27 10.83 -8.62
CA ARG A 64 -0.44 9.90 -9.38
C ARG A 64 -1.29 8.78 -9.94
N PHE A 65 -0.89 8.29 -11.12
CA PHE A 65 -1.33 7.01 -11.68
C PHE A 65 -0.30 5.93 -11.35
N TYR A 66 -0.78 4.74 -11.11
CA TYR A 66 0.06 3.60 -10.77
C TYR A 66 -0.20 2.44 -11.71
N VAL A 67 0.83 1.63 -11.92
CA VAL A 67 0.73 0.27 -12.43
C VAL A 67 1.21 -0.70 -11.37
N MET A 68 0.69 -1.92 -11.39
CA MET A 68 1.14 -3.01 -10.53
C MET A 68 2.09 -3.91 -11.30
N GLU A 69 3.28 -4.10 -10.75
CA GLU A 69 4.24 -5.05 -11.26
C GLU A 69 4.53 -6.15 -10.22
N LYS A 70 4.87 -7.33 -10.71
CA LYS A 70 5.22 -8.51 -9.89
C LYS A 70 6.59 -9.03 -10.25
N THR A 71 7.32 -9.48 -9.25
CA THR A 71 8.55 -10.27 -9.41
C THR A 71 8.37 -11.66 -8.83
N MET A 72 9.09 -12.65 -9.40
CA MET A 72 9.20 -14.02 -8.91
C MET A 72 10.67 -14.45 -8.75
N ASP A 73 11.59 -13.50 -8.86
CA ASP A 73 13.05 -13.72 -8.79
C ASP A 73 13.74 -12.70 -7.87
N GLY A 74 13.01 -12.26 -6.86
CA GLY A 74 13.52 -11.39 -5.81
C GLY A 74 13.82 -9.96 -6.29
N GLY A 75 13.11 -9.48 -7.32
CA GLY A 75 13.26 -8.14 -7.85
C GLY A 75 14.30 -8.01 -8.97
N SER A 76 14.89 -9.13 -9.42
CA SER A 76 15.81 -9.12 -10.57
C SER A 76 15.09 -8.76 -11.86
N THR A 77 13.86 -9.25 -12.04
CA THR A 77 12.96 -8.88 -13.13
C THR A 77 11.57 -8.55 -12.61
N TRP A 78 10.87 -7.66 -13.33
CA TRP A 78 9.53 -7.20 -13.00
C TRP A 78 8.62 -7.30 -14.23
N GLU A 79 7.42 -7.80 -14.03
CA GLU A 79 6.37 -7.91 -15.04
C GLU A 79 5.20 -7.02 -14.65
N CYS A 80 4.76 -6.15 -15.56
CA CYS A 80 3.54 -5.39 -15.37
C CYS A 80 2.34 -6.35 -15.48
N ILE A 81 1.59 -6.51 -14.38
CA ILE A 81 0.47 -7.44 -14.28
C ILE A 81 -0.89 -6.74 -14.25
N ASN A 82 -0.91 -5.43 -13.95
CA ASN A 82 -2.10 -4.59 -13.97
C ASN A 82 -1.71 -3.14 -14.26
N ASP A 83 -2.28 -2.55 -15.29
CA ASP A 83 -2.00 -1.19 -15.74
C ASP A 83 -2.93 -0.13 -15.11
N ASP A 84 -3.93 -0.54 -14.33
CA ASP A 84 -4.86 0.34 -13.62
C ASP A 84 -5.39 -0.31 -12.31
N PRO A 85 -4.55 -0.52 -11.29
CA PRO A 85 -4.92 -1.21 -10.05
C PRO A 85 -5.99 -0.46 -9.23
N PHE A 86 -6.19 0.82 -9.48
CA PHE A 86 -7.13 1.67 -8.75
C PHE A 86 -8.35 2.11 -9.57
N SER A 87 -8.63 1.44 -10.71
CA SER A 87 -9.81 1.68 -11.55
C SER A 87 -9.98 3.14 -11.96
N GLY A 88 -8.90 3.75 -12.44
CA GLY A 88 -8.87 5.15 -12.89
C GLY A 88 -8.80 6.19 -11.76
N GLN A 89 -8.73 5.78 -10.50
CA GLN A 89 -8.57 6.72 -9.41
C GLN A 89 -7.14 7.26 -9.35
N LEU A 90 -7.05 8.57 -9.20
CA LEU A 90 -5.81 9.30 -8.98
C LEU A 90 -5.60 9.54 -7.49
N GLY A 91 -4.37 9.45 -7.03
CA GLY A 91 -4.07 9.76 -5.64
C GLY A 91 -2.62 9.50 -5.26
N VAL A 92 -2.40 9.25 -4.00
CA VAL A 92 -1.11 8.85 -3.42
C VAL A 92 -1.31 7.48 -2.79
N ALA A 93 -0.49 6.50 -3.18
CA ALA A 93 -0.53 5.18 -2.57
C ALA A 93 -0.13 5.28 -1.09
N GLU A 94 -0.91 4.63 -0.21
CA GLU A 94 -0.72 4.66 1.24
C GLU A 94 -0.31 3.32 1.82
N GLY A 95 -0.46 2.25 1.05
CA GLY A 95 -0.08 0.93 1.49
C GLY A 95 -0.19 -0.11 0.38
N LEU A 96 0.59 -1.16 0.53
CA LEU A 96 0.58 -2.35 -0.30
C LEU A 96 0.96 -3.54 0.57
N ILE A 97 0.08 -4.53 0.69
CA ILE A 97 0.33 -5.73 1.48
C ILE A 97 -0.27 -6.95 0.78
N PHE A 98 0.46 -8.04 0.78
CA PHE A 98 -0.03 -9.35 0.35
C PHE A 98 0.10 -10.33 1.52
N TYR A 99 -0.97 -11.05 1.81
CA TYR A 99 -1.03 -12.04 2.87
C TYR A 99 -0.69 -13.45 2.37
N ASP A 100 -0.84 -13.65 1.07
CA ASP A 100 -0.40 -14.83 0.31
C ASP A 100 -0.19 -14.44 -1.17
N GLU A 101 0.14 -15.40 -2.03
CA GLU A 101 0.40 -15.16 -3.45
C GLU A 101 -0.81 -14.61 -4.25
N ASN A 102 -2.03 -14.75 -3.72
CA ASN A 102 -3.27 -14.36 -4.38
C ASN A 102 -3.96 -13.19 -3.72
N PHE A 103 -3.99 -13.18 -2.36
CA PHE A 103 -4.75 -12.20 -1.59
C PHE A 103 -3.87 -11.04 -1.14
N GLY A 104 -4.27 -9.83 -1.53
CA GLY A 104 -3.57 -8.60 -1.15
C GLY A 104 -4.50 -7.39 -1.10
N VAL A 105 -4.01 -6.32 -0.51
CA VAL A 105 -4.70 -5.03 -0.38
C VAL A 105 -3.75 -3.90 -0.76
N ALA A 106 -4.25 -2.96 -1.55
CA ALA A 106 -3.58 -1.70 -1.87
C ALA A 106 -4.44 -0.52 -1.44
N GLY A 107 -3.82 0.50 -0.87
CA GLY A 107 -4.48 1.71 -0.39
C GLY A 107 -4.08 2.94 -1.20
N ILE A 108 -5.05 3.85 -1.43
CA ILE A 108 -4.83 5.14 -2.09
C ILE A 108 -5.64 6.23 -1.39
N THR A 109 -5.03 7.40 -1.23
CA THR A 109 -5.71 8.62 -0.75
C THR A 109 -5.72 9.68 -1.84
N GLY A 110 -6.73 10.52 -1.87
CA GLY A 110 -6.75 11.68 -2.75
C GLY A 110 -5.72 12.74 -2.33
N ALA A 111 -5.08 13.39 -3.30
CA ALA A 111 -4.18 14.50 -2.99
C ALA A 111 -4.95 15.62 -2.26
N SER A 112 -4.48 15.97 -1.05
CA SER A 112 -5.10 16.98 -0.19
C SER A 112 -6.52 16.63 0.29
N GLN A 113 -6.86 15.36 0.35
CA GLN A 113 -8.15 14.88 0.89
C GLN A 113 -7.94 14.04 2.13
N SER A 114 -8.93 14.03 3.03
CA SER A 114 -8.89 13.28 4.28
C SER A 114 -9.27 11.80 4.11
N TYR A 115 -9.95 11.43 3.02
CA TYR A 115 -10.42 10.07 2.80
C TYR A 115 -9.35 9.17 2.17
N SER A 116 -9.43 7.88 2.45
CA SER A 116 -8.69 6.84 1.75
C SER A 116 -9.63 5.79 1.16
N ARG A 117 -9.11 5.01 0.20
CA ARG A 117 -9.80 3.88 -0.40
C ARG A 117 -8.88 2.68 -0.42
N LEU A 118 -9.42 1.53 -0.12
CA LEU A 118 -8.72 0.26 -0.20
C LEU A 118 -9.23 -0.56 -1.38
N TYR A 119 -8.33 -1.24 -2.04
CA TYR A 119 -8.58 -2.13 -3.16
C TYR A 119 -8.04 -3.51 -2.85
N VAL A 120 -8.85 -4.53 -3.09
CA VAL A 120 -8.57 -5.93 -2.79
C VAL A 120 -8.28 -6.69 -4.06
N THR A 121 -7.25 -7.48 -4.07
CA THR A 121 -6.98 -8.48 -5.08
C THR A 121 -7.13 -9.89 -4.51
N ARG A 122 -7.60 -10.84 -5.33
CA ARG A 122 -7.68 -12.27 -5.02
C ARG A 122 -7.02 -13.15 -6.09
N ASP A 123 -6.29 -12.53 -7.00
CA ASP A 123 -5.62 -13.17 -8.13
C ASP A 123 -4.15 -12.73 -8.29
N GLY A 124 -3.56 -12.30 -7.18
CA GLY A 124 -2.15 -11.92 -7.10
C GLY A 124 -1.84 -10.57 -7.75
N GLY A 125 -2.80 -9.64 -7.75
CA GLY A 125 -2.62 -8.28 -8.25
C GLY A 125 -3.03 -8.08 -9.71
N ARG A 126 -3.60 -9.11 -10.37
CA ARG A 126 -4.07 -8.98 -11.77
C ARG A 126 -5.35 -8.17 -11.89
N THR A 127 -6.24 -8.32 -10.90
CA THR A 127 -7.44 -7.50 -10.78
C THR A 127 -7.60 -6.98 -9.36
N PHE A 128 -8.23 -5.82 -9.22
CA PHE A 128 -8.55 -5.21 -7.95
C PHE A 128 -10.01 -4.75 -7.93
N GLU A 129 -10.64 -4.90 -6.77
CA GLU A 129 -11.98 -4.40 -6.49
C GLU A 129 -11.93 -3.43 -5.31
N GLU A 130 -12.65 -2.31 -5.39
CA GLU A 130 -12.75 -1.37 -4.26
C GLU A 130 -13.44 -2.05 -3.09
N MET A 131 -12.79 -2.02 -1.92
CA MET A 131 -13.33 -2.56 -0.69
C MET A 131 -14.47 -1.68 -0.19
N LYS A 132 -15.57 -2.32 0.19
CA LYS A 132 -16.73 -1.65 0.78
C LYS A 132 -17.03 -2.26 2.14
N LEU A 133 -17.03 -1.42 3.16
CA LEU A 133 -17.40 -1.82 4.50
C LEU A 133 -18.89 -1.55 4.73
N PRO A 134 -19.57 -2.36 5.55
CA PRO A 134 -21.00 -2.20 5.85
C PRO A 134 -21.22 -1.08 6.90
N MET A 135 -20.93 0.18 6.52
CA MET A 135 -21.02 1.35 7.40
C MET A 135 -22.43 1.59 7.91
N ASP A 136 -23.45 1.07 7.23
CA ASP A 136 -24.87 1.11 7.63
C ASP A 136 -25.19 0.24 8.86
N LEU A 137 -24.31 -0.71 9.20
CA LEU A 137 -24.44 -1.54 10.42
C LEU A 137 -23.87 -0.86 11.66
N VAL A 138 -23.14 0.24 11.51
CA VAL A 138 -22.53 0.95 12.64
C VAL A 138 -23.60 1.56 13.52
N SER A 139 -23.69 1.09 14.76
CA SER A 139 -24.69 1.52 15.73
C SER A 139 -24.15 2.41 16.83
N GLU A 140 -22.83 2.40 17.04
CA GLU A 140 -22.15 3.16 18.08
C GLU A 140 -20.91 3.85 17.50
N LEU A 141 -20.64 5.07 17.90
CA LEU A 141 -19.44 5.80 17.57
C LEU A 141 -18.52 5.94 18.79
N PRO A 142 -17.20 6.08 18.59
CA PRO A 142 -16.30 6.46 19.67
C PRO A 142 -16.80 7.71 20.40
N GLN A 143 -16.74 7.72 21.73
CA GLN A 143 -17.30 8.83 22.53
C GLN A 143 -16.69 10.18 22.14
N ILE A 144 -15.40 10.21 21.84
CA ILE A 144 -14.71 11.44 21.41
C ILE A 144 -15.29 11.99 20.10
N ALA A 145 -15.71 11.12 19.18
CA ALA A 145 -16.33 11.52 17.93
C ALA A 145 -17.71 12.15 18.18
N ILE A 146 -18.50 11.56 19.07
CA ILE A 146 -19.80 12.10 19.50
C ILE A 146 -19.62 13.48 20.15
N ASP A 147 -18.65 13.63 21.02
CA ASP A 147 -18.34 14.89 21.73
C ASP A 147 -17.88 15.98 20.75
N CYS A 148 -17.23 15.61 19.63
CA CYS A 148 -16.83 16.49 18.55
C CYS A 148 -17.94 16.74 17.51
N GLY A 149 -19.07 16.06 17.61
CA GLY A 149 -20.21 16.19 16.71
C GLY A 149 -20.05 15.46 15.37
N PHE A 150 -19.15 14.47 15.30
CA PHE A 150 -18.98 13.61 14.13
C PHE A 150 -20.14 12.61 14.00
N THR A 151 -20.41 12.25 12.76
CA THR A 151 -21.38 11.22 12.36
C THR A 151 -20.67 10.06 11.68
N VAL A 152 -21.36 8.96 11.39
CA VAL A 152 -20.80 7.81 10.66
C VAL A 152 -20.23 8.22 9.29
N GLU A 153 -20.83 9.23 8.64
CA GLU A 153 -20.43 9.72 7.33
C GLU A 153 -19.06 10.45 7.34
N ASP A 154 -18.61 10.90 8.51
CA ASP A 154 -17.31 11.55 8.68
C ASP A 154 -16.15 10.54 8.77
N PHE A 155 -16.48 9.25 8.95
CA PHE A 155 -15.50 8.15 8.99
C PHE A 155 -15.30 7.60 7.58
N ASP A 156 -14.35 8.19 6.84
CA ASP A 156 -14.08 7.88 5.44
C ASP A 156 -12.60 7.56 5.16
N TYR A 157 -11.77 7.50 6.22
CA TYR A 157 -10.38 7.08 6.12
C TYR A 157 -10.21 5.62 6.56
N LEU A 158 -10.08 4.72 5.58
CA LEU A 158 -9.84 3.30 5.80
C LEU A 158 -8.34 3.07 6.01
N ASN A 159 -7.94 2.66 7.20
CA ASN A 159 -6.55 2.27 7.45
C ASN A 159 -6.26 0.92 6.79
N MET A 160 -4.98 0.68 6.44
CA MET A 160 -4.56 -0.63 5.91
C MET A 160 -4.92 -1.74 6.89
N PRO A 161 -5.40 -2.91 6.40
CA PRO A 161 -5.82 -3.99 7.27
C PRO A 161 -4.65 -4.57 8.07
N GLU A 162 -4.89 -4.84 9.33
CA GLU A 162 -4.01 -5.63 10.18
C GLU A 162 -4.48 -7.08 10.20
N LYS A 163 -3.56 -8.04 10.14
CA LYS A 163 -3.88 -9.47 10.22
C LYS A 163 -3.30 -10.07 11.48
N GLU A 164 -4.16 -10.67 12.29
CA GLU A 164 -3.77 -11.48 13.45
C GLU A 164 -4.44 -12.86 13.30
N ASP A 165 -3.62 -13.91 13.22
CA ASP A 165 -4.05 -15.26 12.87
C ASP A 165 -4.88 -15.29 11.56
N ASP A 166 -6.15 -15.69 11.63
CA ASP A 166 -7.07 -15.74 10.50
C ASP A 166 -8.01 -14.51 10.43
N THR A 167 -7.82 -13.54 11.32
CA THR A 167 -8.68 -12.35 11.40
C THR A 167 -7.98 -11.16 10.76
N LEU A 168 -8.67 -10.50 9.83
CA LEU A 168 -8.34 -9.17 9.34
C LEU A 168 -9.12 -8.14 10.13
N THR A 169 -8.45 -7.06 10.51
CA THR A 169 -9.08 -5.93 11.21
C THR A 169 -8.82 -4.66 10.43
N ILE A 170 -9.87 -3.87 10.18
CA ILE A 170 -9.77 -2.53 9.60
C ILE A 170 -10.33 -1.53 10.58
N THR A 171 -9.56 -0.47 10.85
CA THR A 171 -10.03 0.68 11.59
C THR A 171 -10.35 1.80 10.60
N VAL A 172 -11.58 2.32 10.65
CA VAL A 172 -12.02 3.47 9.86
C VAL A 172 -12.00 4.70 10.76
N THR A 173 -11.28 5.71 10.36
CA THR A 173 -11.07 6.95 11.12
C THR A 173 -11.60 8.16 10.34
N THR A 174 -11.61 9.33 10.96
CA THR A 174 -12.02 10.58 10.30
C THR A 174 -10.90 11.21 9.48
N ASP A 175 -9.64 10.82 9.74
CA ASP A 175 -8.46 11.19 8.95
C ASP A 175 -7.27 10.27 9.27
N ALA A 176 -6.14 10.45 8.55
CA ALA A 176 -4.93 9.66 8.69
C ALA A 176 -4.21 9.79 10.05
N ALA A 177 -4.48 10.85 10.80
CA ALA A 177 -3.79 11.12 12.08
C ALA A 177 -4.53 10.51 13.28
N GLU A 178 -5.83 10.22 13.12
CA GLU A 178 -6.65 9.63 14.17
C GLU A 178 -6.36 8.12 14.32
N LYS A 179 -6.46 7.64 15.55
CA LYS A 179 -6.27 6.22 15.88
C LYS A 179 -7.54 5.56 16.37
N ASP A 180 -8.41 6.34 17.00
CA ASP A 180 -9.69 5.87 17.50
C ASP A 180 -10.72 5.93 16.38
N GLY A 181 -11.30 4.79 16.03
CA GLY A 181 -12.19 4.70 14.90
C GLY A 181 -13.22 3.58 15.04
N ILE A 182 -13.94 3.37 13.98
CA ILE A 182 -14.87 2.26 13.81
C ILE A 182 -14.08 1.04 13.37
N VAL A 183 -14.24 -0.08 14.07
CA VAL A 183 -13.47 -1.29 13.81
C VAL A 183 -14.36 -2.33 13.13
N PHE A 184 -13.86 -2.85 12.00
CA PHE A 184 -14.48 -3.99 11.31
C PHE A 184 -13.53 -5.18 11.31
N GLN A 185 -14.08 -6.38 11.43
CA GLN A 185 -13.32 -7.63 11.39
C GLN A 185 -13.84 -8.56 10.30
N SER A 186 -12.94 -9.35 9.75
CA SER A 186 -13.24 -10.38 8.77
C SER A 186 -12.42 -11.63 9.05
N THR A 187 -13.06 -12.80 8.97
CA THR A 187 -12.41 -14.12 9.10
C THR A 187 -12.43 -14.92 7.80
N ASP A 188 -12.83 -14.29 6.70
CA ASP A 188 -12.97 -14.90 5.37
C ASP A 188 -12.19 -14.14 4.29
N TYR A 189 -11.02 -13.61 4.67
CA TYR A 189 -10.14 -12.83 3.77
C TYR A 189 -10.84 -11.58 3.19
N GLY A 190 -11.60 -10.88 4.00
CA GLY A 190 -12.28 -9.66 3.60
C GLY A 190 -13.45 -9.84 2.64
N ALA A 191 -14.01 -11.06 2.53
CA ALA A 191 -15.21 -11.29 1.73
C ALA A 191 -16.45 -10.76 2.44
N THR A 192 -16.50 -10.91 3.77
CA THR A 192 -17.52 -10.30 4.63
C THR A 192 -16.87 -9.58 5.82
N TRP A 193 -17.54 -8.54 6.31
CA TRP A 193 -17.07 -7.73 7.43
C TRP A 193 -18.14 -7.64 8.51
N GLU A 194 -17.72 -7.81 9.74
CA GLU A 194 -18.54 -7.64 10.93
C GLU A 194 -18.08 -6.39 11.70
N TYR A 195 -19.04 -5.64 12.24
CA TYR A 195 -18.84 -4.46 13.09
C TYR A 195 -18.91 -4.85 14.57
#